data_067d5deaa6337607a798624c899b56e3
#
_entry.id   067d5deaa6337607a798624c899b56e3
#
_cell.length_a   1.000
_cell.length_b   1.000
_cell.length_c   1.000
_cell.angle_alpha   90.00
_cell.angle_beta   90.00
_cell.angle_gamma   90.00
#
_symmetry.space_group_name_H-M   'P 1'
#
loop_
_entity.id
_entity.type
_entity.pdbx_description
1 polymer ?
#
loop_
_entity_poly.entity_id
_entity_poly.type
_entity_poly.pdbx_seq_one_letter_code
_entity_poly.pdbx_strand_id
1 'polypeptide(L)'
;MSTRKKKVLISGAAGFLGSHLCDRFIKEGYEVIGMDNLITGDLKNIEHLFKLKEFEFFNHDISKYVHVAGDLDYILHFASPASPIDYLKIPIQTLKVGSLGTHNCLGLALSKKARI
;
A
#
# COMPACT_ATOMS: atom_id res chain seq x y z
N MET A 1 3.80 -28.88 -11.09
CA MET A 1 2.80 -27.82 -11.20
C MET A 1 3.30 -26.53 -10.56
N SER A 2 3.36 -25.48 -11.32
CA SER A 2 3.80 -24.22 -10.77
C SER A 2 2.61 -23.49 -10.14
N THR A 3 2.84 -22.89 -9.00
CA THR A 3 1.86 -22.06 -8.35
C THR A 3 2.31 -20.62 -8.47
N ARG A 4 1.34 -19.75 -8.76
CA ARG A 4 1.57 -18.32 -8.79
C ARG A 4 1.93 -17.85 -7.37
N LYS A 5 2.93 -16.97 -7.26
CA LYS A 5 3.20 -16.31 -5.99
C LYS A 5 1.99 -15.46 -5.61
N LYS A 6 1.68 -15.43 -4.33
CA LYS A 6 0.63 -14.56 -3.82
C LYS A 6 1.11 -13.12 -3.87
N LYS A 7 0.18 -12.22 -4.16
CA LYS A 7 0.47 -10.80 -4.33
C LYS A 7 -0.31 -9.99 -3.30
N VAL A 8 0.36 -9.04 -2.67
CA VAL A 8 -0.23 -8.14 -1.69
C VAL A 8 -0.01 -6.69 -2.09
N LEU A 9 -1.06 -5.89 -1.95
CA LEU A 9 -0.97 -4.44 -2.09
C LEU A 9 -0.90 -3.83 -0.70
N ILE A 10 0.09 -2.99 -0.46
CA ILE A 10 0.27 -2.31 0.82
C ILE A 10 0.20 -0.81 0.57
N SER A 11 -0.86 -0.16 1.03
CA SER A 11 -0.94 1.30 1.00
C SER A 11 -0.20 1.85 2.22
N GLY A 12 0.39 3.03 2.07
CA GLY A 12 1.25 3.59 3.10
C GLY A 12 2.60 2.87 3.17
N ALA A 13 3.05 2.36 2.04
CA ALA A 13 4.25 1.50 1.95
C ALA A 13 5.53 2.20 2.40
N ALA A 14 5.63 3.52 2.22
CA ALA A 14 6.82 4.29 2.60
C ALA A 14 6.76 4.80 4.05
N GLY A 15 5.69 4.50 4.78
CA GLY A 15 5.58 4.81 6.19
C GLY A 15 6.29 3.81 7.07
N PHE A 16 6.25 4.04 8.39
CA PHE A 16 6.94 3.17 9.34
C PHE A 16 6.40 1.73 9.30
N LEU A 17 5.11 1.56 9.56
CA LEU A 17 4.52 0.22 9.57
C LEU A 17 4.48 -0.39 8.17
N GLY A 18 4.10 0.41 7.17
CA GLY A 18 3.99 -0.07 5.80
C GLY A 18 5.30 -0.60 5.26
N SER A 19 6.41 0.10 5.52
CA SER A 19 7.73 -0.32 5.05
C SER A 19 8.18 -1.63 5.70
N HIS A 20 7.92 -1.80 6.99
CA HIS A 20 8.22 -3.06 7.68
C HIS A 20 7.37 -4.21 7.14
N LEU A 21 6.11 -3.93 6.81
CA LEU A 21 5.24 -4.94 6.20
C LEU A 21 5.74 -5.33 4.81
N CYS A 22 6.20 -4.38 4.02
CA CYS A 22 6.79 -4.68 2.72
C CYS A 22 7.98 -5.63 2.87
N ASP A 23 8.89 -5.34 3.81
CA ASP A 23 10.03 -6.20 4.07
C ASP A 23 9.59 -7.61 4.45
N ARG A 24 8.60 -7.71 5.34
CA ARG A 24 8.15 -9.00 5.84
C ARG A 24 7.49 -9.83 4.75
N PHE A 25 6.63 -9.23 3.93
CA PHE A 25 5.95 -9.98 2.87
C PHE A 25 6.93 -10.42 1.78
N ILE A 26 7.92 -9.60 1.45
CA ILE A 26 8.99 -9.99 0.53
C ILE A 26 9.74 -11.21 1.10
N LYS A 27 10.08 -11.15 2.38
CA LYS A 27 10.78 -12.25 3.06
C LYS A 27 9.97 -13.53 3.06
N GLU A 28 8.65 -13.42 3.15
CA GLU A 28 7.75 -14.57 3.16
C GLU A 28 7.42 -15.09 1.75
N GLY A 29 8.03 -14.53 0.72
CA GLY A 29 7.88 -15.03 -0.65
C GLY A 29 6.73 -14.44 -1.45
N TYR A 30 6.14 -13.33 -0.99
CA TYR A 30 5.07 -12.65 -1.71
C TYR A 30 5.63 -11.70 -2.74
N GLU A 31 4.83 -11.43 -3.78
CA GLU A 31 5.02 -10.25 -4.59
C GLU A 31 4.31 -9.09 -3.89
N VAL A 32 4.96 -7.93 -3.82
CA VAL A 32 4.46 -6.78 -3.09
C VAL A 32 4.31 -5.59 -4.01
N ILE A 33 3.13 -4.97 -3.98
CA ILE A 33 2.89 -3.67 -4.60
C ILE A 33 2.76 -2.66 -3.48
N GLY A 34 3.69 -1.71 -3.42
CA GLY A 34 3.64 -0.63 -2.45
C GLY A 34 3.02 0.61 -3.08
N MET A 35 2.12 1.27 -2.36
CA MET A 35 1.54 2.54 -2.76
C MET A 35 1.71 3.56 -1.66
N ASP A 36 2.11 4.77 -2.03
CA ASP A 36 2.25 5.88 -1.10
C ASP A 36 2.30 7.17 -1.89
N ASN A 37 1.69 8.24 -1.38
CA ASN A 37 1.79 9.54 -2.01
C ASN A 37 2.93 10.39 -1.43
N LEU A 38 3.64 9.85 -0.44
CA LEU A 38 4.82 10.44 0.17
C LEU A 38 4.57 11.75 0.94
N ILE A 39 3.32 12.03 1.31
CA ILE A 39 3.04 13.22 2.12
C ILE A 39 3.70 13.09 3.49
N THR A 40 3.60 11.90 4.11
CA THR A 40 4.25 11.63 5.41
C THR A 40 5.25 10.49 5.34
N GLY A 41 5.25 9.70 4.28
CA GLY A 41 6.18 8.61 4.08
C GLY A 41 7.48 9.08 3.45
N ASP A 42 8.51 8.23 3.53
CA ASP A 42 9.83 8.53 3.00
C ASP A 42 10.32 7.34 2.16
N LEU A 43 10.71 7.61 0.91
CA LEU A 43 11.25 6.59 0.02
C LEU A 43 12.45 5.85 0.61
N LYS A 44 13.20 6.49 1.50
CA LYS A 44 14.35 5.83 2.16
C LYS A 44 13.95 4.57 2.90
N ASN A 45 12.71 4.51 3.36
CA ASN A 45 12.20 3.34 4.10
C ASN A 45 12.07 2.10 3.23
N ILE A 46 11.95 2.27 1.91
CA ILE A 46 11.70 1.16 0.98
C ILE A 46 12.68 1.12 -0.19
N GLU A 47 13.67 2.04 -0.25
CA GLU A 47 14.56 2.11 -1.41
C GLU A 47 15.37 0.82 -1.61
N HIS A 48 15.67 0.10 -0.54
CA HIS A 48 16.38 -1.17 -0.61
C HIS A 48 15.58 -2.26 -1.33
N LEU A 49 14.27 -2.07 -1.49
CA LEU A 49 13.40 -3.03 -2.17
C LEU A 49 13.30 -2.77 -3.67
N PHE A 50 13.69 -1.60 -4.14
CA PHE A 50 13.52 -1.22 -5.55
C PHE A 50 14.31 -2.12 -6.52
N LYS A 51 15.38 -2.73 -6.04
CA LYS A 51 16.19 -3.64 -6.87
C LYS A 51 15.58 -5.03 -7.00
N LEU A 52 14.53 -5.32 -6.22
CA LEU A 52 13.89 -6.64 -6.22
C LEU A 52 12.78 -6.68 -7.24
N LYS A 53 12.74 -7.71 -8.07
CA LYS A 53 11.69 -7.86 -9.09
C LYS A 53 10.33 -8.19 -8.46
N GLU A 54 10.30 -8.68 -7.22
CA GLU A 54 9.08 -8.99 -6.50
C GLU A 54 8.41 -7.75 -5.93
N PHE A 55 9.07 -6.59 -5.97
CA PHE A 55 8.54 -5.36 -5.42
C PHE A 55 8.30 -4.32 -6.51
N GLU A 56 7.09 -3.74 -6.52
CA GLU A 56 6.75 -2.59 -7.36
C GLU A 56 6.25 -1.47 -6.46
N PHE A 57 6.62 -0.24 -6.78
CA PHE A 57 6.16 0.92 -6.04
C PHE A 57 5.43 1.88 -6.97
N PHE A 58 4.27 2.38 -6.51
CA PHE A 58 3.51 3.40 -7.20
C PHE A 58 3.34 4.60 -6.30
N ASN A 59 3.79 5.76 -6.78
CA ASN A 59 3.50 7.03 -6.11
C ASN A 59 2.07 7.40 -6.48
N HIS A 60 1.14 7.08 -5.59
CA HIS A 60 -0.29 7.21 -5.88
C HIS A 60 -1.04 7.62 -4.62
N ASP A 61 -2.01 8.49 -4.79
CA ASP A 61 -2.90 8.89 -3.70
C ASP A 61 -4.06 7.90 -3.63
N ILE A 62 -4.13 7.14 -2.53
CA ILE A 62 -5.13 6.09 -2.35
C ILE A 62 -6.56 6.63 -2.31
N SER A 63 -6.73 7.95 -2.09
CA SER A 63 -8.06 8.58 -2.16
C SER A 63 -8.55 8.76 -3.59
N LYS A 64 -7.69 8.50 -4.57
CA LYS A 64 -8.03 8.48 -6.00
C LYS A 64 -8.31 7.05 -6.42
N TYR A 65 -8.87 6.89 -7.63
CA TYR A 65 -9.14 5.57 -8.18
C TYR A 65 -7.88 4.69 -8.17
N VAL A 66 -8.03 3.46 -7.68
CA VAL A 66 -6.92 2.52 -7.58
C VAL A 66 -7.10 1.40 -8.61
N HIS A 67 -6.09 1.19 -9.44
CA HIS A 67 -6.07 0.10 -10.39
C HIS A 67 -4.78 -0.70 -10.23
N VAL A 68 -4.92 -2.02 -10.23
CA VAL A 68 -3.79 -2.95 -10.19
C VAL A 68 -3.95 -3.96 -11.29
N ALA A 69 -2.92 -4.13 -12.12
CA ALA A 69 -2.93 -5.12 -13.18
C ALA A 69 -2.74 -6.53 -12.61
N GLY A 70 -3.43 -7.50 -13.20
CA GLY A 70 -3.30 -8.90 -12.82
C GLY A 70 -4.03 -9.26 -11.55
N ASP A 71 -3.70 -10.42 -11.00
CA ASP A 71 -4.32 -10.96 -9.80
C ASP A 71 -3.79 -10.29 -8.54
N LEU A 72 -4.63 -10.25 -7.51
CA LEU A 72 -4.27 -9.68 -6.21
C LEU A 72 -4.94 -10.52 -5.14
N ASP A 73 -4.18 -10.89 -4.12
CA ASP A 73 -4.68 -11.80 -3.07
C ASP A 73 -5.03 -11.08 -1.78
N TYR A 74 -4.24 -10.06 -1.41
CA TYR A 74 -4.42 -9.33 -0.16
C TYR A 74 -4.22 -7.84 -0.35
N ILE A 75 -4.93 -7.06 0.46
CA ILE A 75 -4.77 -5.62 0.53
C ILE A 75 -4.59 -5.24 2.00
N LEU A 76 -3.49 -4.54 2.30
CA LEU A 76 -3.22 -4.00 3.62
C LEU A 76 -3.24 -2.47 3.50
N HIS A 77 -4.28 -1.86 4.08
CA HIS A 77 -4.49 -0.42 3.94
C HIS A 77 -3.95 0.31 5.18
N PHE A 78 -2.74 0.84 5.05
CA PHE A 78 -2.06 1.59 6.12
C PHE A 78 -1.75 3.03 5.73
N ALA A 79 -2.30 3.51 4.62
CA ALA A 79 -2.07 4.87 4.13
C ALA A 79 -2.90 5.87 4.94
N SER A 80 -2.39 6.24 6.11
CA SER A 80 -3.03 7.26 6.93
C SER A 80 -1.96 7.92 7.78
N PRO A 81 -1.96 9.25 7.92
CA PRO A 81 -1.07 9.90 8.88
C PRO A 81 -1.37 9.38 10.28
N ALA A 82 -0.34 8.90 10.97
CA ALA A 82 -0.49 8.29 12.29
C ALA A 82 -0.17 9.23 13.45
N SER A 83 0.48 10.36 13.15
CA SER A 83 0.88 11.33 14.16
C SER A 83 -0.22 12.38 14.36
N PRO A 84 -0.55 12.78 15.60
CA PRO A 84 -1.49 13.90 15.83
C PRO A 84 -1.04 15.18 15.15
N ILE A 85 0.25 15.43 15.04
CA ILE A 85 0.77 16.60 14.33
C ILE A 85 0.36 16.56 12.87
N ASP A 86 0.46 15.39 12.24
CA ASP A 86 0.07 15.21 10.84
C ASP A 86 -1.43 15.38 10.67
N TYR A 87 -2.27 14.85 11.58
CA TYR A 87 -3.71 15.03 11.52
C TYR A 87 -4.10 16.51 11.54
N LEU A 88 -3.43 17.29 12.38
CA LEU A 88 -3.74 18.70 12.54
C LEU A 88 -3.26 19.53 11.35
N LYS A 89 -2.17 19.13 10.71
CA LYS A 89 -1.64 19.84 9.54
C LYS A 89 -2.39 19.54 8.25
N ILE A 90 -2.87 18.30 8.08
CA ILE A 90 -3.54 17.89 6.84
C ILE A 90 -4.86 17.16 7.14
N PRO A 91 -5.81 17.84 7.82
CA PRO A 91 -7.05 17.17 8.25
C PRO A 91 -7.90 16.67 7.08
N ILE A 92 -7.97 17.42 5.98
CA ILE A 92 -8.76 17.02 4.81
C ILE A 92 -8.18 15.79 4.16
N GLN A 93 -6.85 15.74 3.96
CA GLN A 93 -6.18 14.58 3.41
C GLN A 93 -6.33 13.36 4.32
N THR A 94 -6.23 13.55 5.63
CA THR A 94 -6.43 12.47 6.59
C THR A 94 -7.83 11.89 6.46
N LEU A 95 -8.84 12.75 6.37
CA LEU A 95 -10.22 12.32 6.19
C LEU A 95 -10.42 11.58 4.87
N LYS A 96 -9.88 12.09 3.78
CA LYS A 96 -9.98 11.46 2.46
C LYS A 96 -9.33 10.07 2.44
N VAL A 97 -8.15 9.93 3.05
CA VAL A 97 -7.47 8.63 3.10
C VAL A 97 -8.28 7.65 3.94
N GLY A 98 -8.83 8.09 5.07
CA GLY A 98 -9.64 7.25 5.95
C GLY A 98 -10.97 6.83 5.32
N SER A 99 -11.59 7.69 4.50
CA SER A 99 -12.90 7.40 3.89
C SER A 99 -12.77 6.93 2.45
N LEU A 100 -12.27 7.77 1.54
CA LEU A 100 -12.15 7.45 0.12
C LEU A 100 -11.08 6.39 -0.11
N GLY A 101 -9.98 6.44 0.62
CA GLY A 101 -8.92 5.43 0.52
C GLY A 101 -9.44 4.05 0.89
N THR A 102 -10.16 3.95 1.99
CA THR A 102 -10.77 2.69 2.42
C THR A 102 -11.81 2.22 1.40
N HIS A 103 -12.64 3.12 0.91
CA HIS A 103 -13.62 2.82 -0.12
C HIS A 103 -12.94 2.25 -1.38
N ASN A 104 -11.88 2.89 -1.85
CA ASN A 104 -11.16 2.45 -3.04
C ASN A 104 -10.50 1.09 -2.83
N CYS A 105 -9.93 0.85 -1.65
CA CYS A 105 -9.34 -0.44 -1.32
C CYS A 105 -10.39 -1.55 -1.26
N LEU A 106 -11.55 -1.26 -0.68
CA LEU A 106 -12.65 -2.23 -0.63
C LEU A 106 -13.17 -2.54 -2.03
N GLY A 107 -13.30 -1.52 -2.88
CA GLY A 107 -13.71 -1.71 -4.27
C GLY A 107 -12.71 -2.58 -5.04
N LEU A 108 -11.43 -2.33 -4.85
CA LEU A 108 -10.38 -3.14 -5.47
C LEU A 108 -10.42 -4.57 -4.95
N ALA A 109 -10.60 -4.75 -3.65
CA ALA A 109 -10.71 -6.08 -3.04
C ALA A 109 -11.86 -6.87 -3.63
N LEU A 110 -13.02 -6.22 -3.78
CA LEU A 110 -14.18 -6.86 -4.39
C LEU A 110 -13.91 -7.25 -5.84
N SER A 111 -13.33 -6.35 -6.62
CA SER A 111 -13.03 -6.57 -8.03
C SER A 111 -12.02 -7.70 -8.23
N LYS A 112 -11.02 -7.81 -7.37
CA LYS A 112 -9.96 -8.81 -7.46
C LYS A 112 -10.25 -10.07 -6.65
N LYS A 113 -11.34 -10.09 -5.89
CA LYS A 113 -11.63 -11.17 -4.93
C LYS A 113 -10.49 -11.33 -3.92
N ALA A 114 -9.88 -10.21 -3.56
CA ALA A 114 -8.79 -10.17 -2.60
C ALA A 114 -9.32 -10.01 -1.18
N ARG A 115 -8.53 -10.43 -0.21
CA ARG A 115 -8.84 -10.24 1.20
C ARG A 115 -8.20 -8.94 1.68
N ILE A 116 -8.97 -8.15 2.42
CA ILE A 116 -8.49 -6.88 2.96
C ILE A 116 -8.41 -6.95 4.47
#